data_cdbdb4fa8559f6b284d21959e0e63676
#
_entry.id   cdbdb4fa8559f6b284d21959e0e63676
#
_cell.length_a   1.000
_cell.length_b   1.000
_cell.length_c   1.000
_cell.angle_alpha   90.00
_cell.angle_beta   90.00
_cell.angle_gamma   90.00
#
_symmetry.space_group_name_H-M   'P 1'
#
loop_
_entity.id
_entity.type
_entity.pdbx_description
1 polymer ?
#
loop_
_entity_poly.entity_id
_entity_poly.type
_entity_poly.pdbx_seq_one_letter_code
_entity_poly.pdbx_strand_id
1 'polypeptide(L)'
;TEAIGEVGGFSLTVRDDLRLYLVQVAEKGLAWLNLIADGTAGHGSMRNPDNAVTALAGAVARIGAYDWPHRIHPAQQAFLDAVEDALGIEINADSVEESLARLGTVARMVGATMSNTANPTMLKAGYKVNVIPGQAVAGLDGRFIPGYEEEFFDTITELLGDKVRYEIANRHIAVETEFSGALVDAMQACLQAEDAQAKAVPFLMSGGTDAKGWSTLGVRCFG
;
A
#
# COMPACT_ATOMS: atom_id res chain seq x y z
N THR A 1 -11.00 -16.56 -18.02
CA THR A 1 -11.39 -15.23 -18.52
C THR A 1 -10.37 -14.22 -18.05
N GLU A 2 -10.08 -13.23 -18.90
CA GLU A 2 -9.08 -12.17 -18.64
C GLU A 2 -9.73 -10.81 -18.90
N ALA A 3 -9.26 -9.77 -18.20
CA ALA A 3 -9.72 -8.40 -18.34
C ALA A 3 -8.55 -7.41 -18.23
N ILE A 4 -8.70 -6.27 -18.88
CA ILE A 4 -7.84 -5.10 -18.68
C ILE A 4 -8.64 -4.09 -17.87
N GLY A 5 -8.07 -3.66 -16.74
CA GLY A 5 -8.68 -2.69 -15.84
C GLY A 5 -8.51 -1.25 -16.31
N GLU A 6 -9.07 -0.32 -15.53
CA GLU A 6 -9.08 1.11 -15.85
C GLU A 6 -7.78 1.84 -15.52
N VAL A 7 -6.89 1.22 -14.75
CA VAL A 7 -5.59 1.80 -14.35
C VAL A 7 -4.47 1.05 -15.04
N GLY A 8 -3.68 1.77 -15.81
CA GLY A 8 -2.56 1.21 -16.58
C GLY A 8 -2.07 2.19 -17.63
N GLY A 9 -1.36 1.66 -18.62
CA GLY A 9 -0.80 2.48 -19.71
C GLY A 9 0.38 3.35 -19.27
N PHE A 10 0.99 3.05 -18.14
CA PHE A 10 2.20 3.75 -17.68
C PHE A 10 3.42 3.22 -18.41
N SER A 11 4.31 4.13 -18.78
CA SER A 11 5.63 3.77 -19.29
C SER A 11 6.71 4.53 -18.53
N LEU A 12 7.85 3.88 -18.38
CA LEU A 12 9.04 4.41 -17.76
C LEU A 12 10.15 4.49 -18.82
N THR A 13 10.58 5.70 -19.18
CA THR A 13 11.77 5.88 -20.00
C THR A 13 12.99 5.69 -19.10
N VAL A 14 13.70 4.60 -19.32
CA VAL A 14 14.90 4.24 -18.55
C VAL A 14 16.16 4.85 -19.19
N ARG A 15 16.20 4.82 -20.52
CA ARG A 15 17.22 5.47 -21.37
C ARG A 15 16.54 6.05 -22.59
N ASP A 16 17.23 6.86 -23.37
CA ASP A 16 16.67 7.49 -24.57
C ASP A 16 16.14 6.49 -25.60
N ASP A 17 16.71 5.27 -25.61
CA ASP A 17 16.39 4.17 -26.51
C ASP A 17 15.57 3.04 -25.87
N LEU A 18 15.26 3.11 -24.57
CA LEU A 18 14.58 2.03 -23.87
C LEU A 18 13.47 2.54 -22.95
N ARG A 19 12.27 2.02 -23.20
CA ARG A 19 11.06 2.28 -22.41
C ARG A 19 10.48 0.97 -21.87
N LEU A 20 10.24 0.93 -20.55
CA LEU A 20 9.48 -0.13 -19.91
C LEU A 20 8.01 0.26 -19.85
N TYR A 21 7.14 -0.66 -20.26
CA TYR A 21 5.69 -0.49 -20.21
C TYR A 21 5.13 -1.31 -19.05
N LEU A 22 4.58 -0.64 -18.07
CA LEU A 22 4.16 -1.27 -16.83
C LEU A 22 2.78 -1.89 -17.00
N VAL A 23 2.68 -3.19 -16.74
CA VAL A 23 1.43 -3.93 -16.73
C VAL A 23 1.11 -4.32 -15.29
N GLN A 24 0.03 -3.78 -14.75
CA GLN A 24 -0.40 -4.12 -13.41
C GLN A 24 -0.84 -5.59 -13.35
N VAL A 25 -0.29 -6.34 -12.41
CA VAL A 25 -0.63 -7.74 -12.12
C VAL A 25 -0.96 -7.98 -10.66
N ALA A 26 -0.72 -6.99 -9.81
CA ALA A 26 -1.03 -7.09 -8.40
C ALA A 26 -1.46 -5.74 -7.82
N GLU A 27 -2.27 -5.77 -6.76
CA GLU A 27 -2.74 -4.61 -6.02
C GLU A 27 -2.66 -4.86 -4.52
N LYS A 28 -2.25 -3.85 -3.77
CA LYS A 28 -2.35 -3.91 -2.30
C LYS A 28 -3.81 -4.02 -1.88
N GLY A 29 -4.05 -4.81 -0.83
CA GLY A 29 -5.32 -4.78 -0.12
C GLY A 29 -5.52 -3.44 0.60
N LEU A 30 -6.75 -3.17 0.98
CA LEU A 30 -7.16 -1.95 1.66
C LEU A 30 -7.86 -2.28 2.98
N ALA A 31 -7.49 -1.57 4.03
CA ALA A 31 -8.19 -1.58 5.31
C ALA A 31 -8.32 -0.14 5.84
N TRP A 32 -9.52 0.44 5.72
CA TRP A 32 -9.84 1.67 6.44
C TRP A 32 -10.36 1.32 7.81
N LEU A 33 -9.67 1.79 8.85
CA LEU A 33 -9.97 1.47 10.22
C LEU A 33 -10.36 2.73 10.98
N ASN A 34 -11.37 2.61 11.85
CA ASN A 34 -11.64 3.56 12.91
C ASN A 34 -10.93 3.07 14.18
N LEU A 35 -9.93 3.79 14.65
CA LEU A 35 -9.24 3.53 15.91
C LEU A 35 -10.01 4.26 17.01
N ILE A 36 -10.43 3.56 18.04
CA ILE A 36 -11.33 4.08 19.07
C ILE A 36 -10.70 3.88 20.45
N ALA A 37 -10.54 4.96 21.18
CA ALA A 37 -10.23 4.93 22.59
C ALA A 37 -11.44 5.40 23.39
N ASP A 38 -11.85 4.61 24.36
CA ASP A 38 -12.84 4.99 25.37
C ASP A 38 -12.11 5.36 26.68
N GLY A 39 -12.68 6.28 27.45
CA GLY A 39 -12.10 6.73 28.69
C GLY A 39 -13.12 7.44 29.58
N THR A 40 -12.66 7.92 30.71
CA THR A 40 -13.51 8.62 31.68
C THR A 40 -13.64 10.09 31.33
N ALA A 41 -14.85 10.55 31.04
CA ALA A 41 -15.15 11.97 30.82
C ALA A 41 -15.01 12.78 32.11
N GLY A 42 -14.62 14.05 32.01
CA GLY A 42 -14.45 14.89 33.19
C GLY A 42 -14.12 16.34 32.91
N HIS A 43 -13.86 17.07 33.96
CA HIS A 43 -13.41 18.47 33.85
C HIS A 43 -11.90 18.56 33.67
N GLY A 44 -11.44 19.40 32.74
CA GLY A 44 -10.04 19.48 32.33
C GLY A 44 -9.03 19.87 33.41
N SER A 45 -9.49 20.47 34.52
CA SER A 45 -8.66 20.76 35.66
C SER A 45 -8.41 19.58 36.62
N MET A 46 -9.08 18.46 36.40
CA MET A 46 -8.98 17.27 37.24
C MET A 46 -7.92 16.30 36.70
N ARG A 47 -7.24 15.58 37.59
CA ARG A 47 -6.36 14.46 37.17
C ARG A 47 -7.21 13.35 36.58
N ASN A 48 -6.86 12.91 35.38
CA ASN A 48 -7.56 11.84 34.70
C ASN A 48 -6.54 10.81 34.16
N PRO A 49 -6.36 9.66 34.84
CA PRO A 49 -5.45 8.62 34.39
C PRO A 49 -6.03 7.76 33.25
N ASP A 50 -7.31 7.93 32.92
CA ASP A 50 -8.04 7.20 31.92
C ASP A 50 -8.59 8.15 30.83
N ASN A 51 -7.68 8.91 30.23
CA ASN A 51 -7.99 9.92 29.23
C ASN A 51 -7.94 9.30 27.82
N ALA A 52 -9.10 9.24 27.15
CA ALA A 52 -9.24 8.69 25.80
C ALA A 52 -8.35 9.40 24.77
N VAL A 53 -8.19 10.72 24.86
CA VAL A 53 -7.35 11.50 23.93
C VAL A 53 -5.89 11.09 24.05
N THR A 54 -5.39 10.95 25.29
CA THR A 54 -4.01 10.55 25.53
C THR A 54 -3.75 9.12 25.06
N ALA A 55 -4.67 8.20 25.32
CA ALA A 55 -4.57 6.81 24.87
C ALA A 55 -4.51 6.71 23.33
N LEU A 56 -5.44 7.40 22.67
CA LEU A 56 -5.48 7.41 21.19
C LEU A 56 -4.24 8.07 20.59
N ALA A 57 -3.82 9.22 21.11
CA ALA A 57 -2.63 9.93 20.61
C ALA A 57 -1.38 9.06 20.73
N GLY A 58 -1.23 8.31 21.83
CA GLY A 58 -0.13 7.36 22.00
C GLY A 58 -0.14 6.23 20.95
N ALA A 59 -1.31 5.66 20.65
CA ALA A 59 -1.46 4.63 19.62
C ALA A 59 -1.16 5.17 18.22
N VAL A 60 -1.71 6.34 17.87
CA VAL A 60 -1.46 7.01 16.59
C VAL A 60 0.04 7.33 16.41
N ALA A 61 0.71 7.78 17.49
CA ALA A 61 2.15 8.05 17.45
C ALA A 61 2.97 6.76 17.20
N ARG A 62 2.63 5.65 17.86
CA ARG A 62 3.29 4.35 17.62
C ARG A 62 3.10 3.87 16.18
N ILE A 63 1.88 3.95 15.64
CA ILE A 63 1.60 3.57 14.25
C ILE A 63 2.39 4.44 13.28
N GLY A 64 2.39 5.77 13.48
CA GLY A 64 3.10 6.69 12.61
C GLY A 64 4.63 6.58 12.67
N ALA A 65 5.17 6.03 13.76
CA ALA A 65 6.61 5.81 13.95
C ALA A 65 7.04 4.37 13.60
N TYR A 66 6.10 3.48 13.27
CA TYR A 66 6.42 2.10 12.96
C TYR A 66 7.05 1.97 11.57
N ASP A 67 8.22 1.40 11.52
CA ASP A 67 8.94 1.10 10.29
C ASP A 67 8.50 -0.28 9.78
N TRP A 68 7.65 -0.27 8.75
CA TRP A 68 7.11 -1.48 8.18
C TRP A 68 8.20 -2.27 7.46
N PRO A 69 8.38 -3.56 7.77
CA PRO A 69 9.39 -4.36 7.13
C PRO A 69 9.15 -4.47 5.62
N HIS A 70 10.22 -4.44 4.85
CA HIS A 70 10.14 -4.66 3.42
C HIS A 70 9.66 -6.08 3.10
N ARG A 71 8.74 -6.17 2.16
CA ARG A 71 8.16 -7.42 1.64
C ARG A 71 8.09 -7.32 0.13
N ILE A 72 9.05 -7.95 -0.54
CA ILE A 72 9.13 -7.85 -2.00
C ILE A 72 8.22 -8.91 -2.61
N HIS A 73 7.13 -8.46 -3.22
CA HIS A 73 6.22 -9.32 -3.97
C HIS A 73 6.88 -9.78 -5.29
N PRO A 74 6.59 -10.99 -5.83
CA PRO A 74 7.19 -11.47 -7.08
C PRO A 74 7.03 -10.51 -8.27
N ALA A 75 5.89 -9.85 -8.42
CA ALA A 75 5.69 -8.83 -9.46
C ALA A 75 6.63 -7.63 -9.26
N GLN A 76 6.88 -7.24 -8.01
CA GLN A 76 7.81 -6.17 -7.68
C GLN A 76 9.25 -6.58 -7.95
N GLN A 77 9.63 -7.81 -7.63
CA GLN A 77 10.96 -8.34 -7.95
C GLN A 77 11.20 -8.33 -9.47
N ALA A 78 10.24 -8.84 -10.25
CA ALA A 78 10.36 -8.84 -11.71
C ALA A 78 10.45 -7.43 -12.30
N PHE A 79 9.79 -6.43 -11.69
CA PHE A 79 9.96 -5.03 -12.07
C PHE A 79 11.39 -4.54 -11.76
N LEU A 80 11.90 -4.80 -10.56
CA LEU A 80 13.26 -4.41 -10.17
C LEU A 80 14.31 -5.05 -11.07
N ASP A 81 14.20 -6.34 -11.35
CA ASP A 81 15.09 -7.08 -12.26
C ASP A 81 15.11 -6.44 -13.68
N ALA A 82 13.92 -6.05 -14.18
CA ALA A 82 13.83 -5.39 -15.48
C ALA A 82 14.49 -4.00 -15.50
N VAL A 83 14.44 -3.27 -14.40
CA VAL A 83 15.09 -1.98 -14.23
C VAL A 83 16.61 -2.15 -14.11
N GLU A 84 17.08 -3.16 -13.36
CA GLU A 84 18.49 -3.52 -13.26
C GLU A 84 19.10 -3.83 -14.63
N ASP A 85 18.44 -4.72 -15.37
CA ASP A 85 18.84 -5.07 -16.74
C ASP A 85 18.93 -3.83 -17.64
N ALA A 86 17.92 -2.97 -17.54
CA ALA A 86 17.80 -1.79 -18.39
C ALA A 86 18.86 -0.72 -18.07
N LEU A 87 19.22 -0.55 -16.80
CA LEU A 87 20.20 0.45 -16.35
C LEU A 87 21.61 -0.10 -16.25
N GLY A 88 21.79 -1.44 -16.23
CA GLY A 88 23.08 -2.07 -15.96
C GLY A 88 23.58 -1.79 -14.54
N ILE A 89 22.65 -1.67 -13.59
CA ILE A 89 22.95 -1.46 -12.16
C ILE A 89 22.46 -2.66 -11.38
N GLU A 90 23.04 -2.91 -10.22
CA GLU A 90 22.56 -3.90 -9.26
C GLU A 90 21.70 -3.17 -8.20
N ILE A 91 20.46 -3.63 -8.02
CA ILE A 91 19.54 -3.17 -6.96
C ILE A 91 19.65 -4.17 -5.82
N ASN A 92 20.38 -3.83 -4.78
CA ASN A 92 20.52 -4.70 -3.61
C ASN A 92 19.34 -4.47 -2.66
N ALA A 93 18.72 -5.56 -2.18
CA ALA A 93 17.62 -5.51 -1.22
C ALA A 93 17.98 -4.75 0.08
N ASP A 94 19.24 -4.77 0.49
CA ASP A 94 19.75 -4.05 1.68
C ASP A 94 20.00 -2.54 1.39
N SER A 95 20.04 -2.13 0.12
CA SER A 95 20.26 -0.74 -0.32
C SER A 95 19.17 -0.25 -1.30
N VAL A 96 17.98 -0.85 -1.23
CA VAL A 96 16.86 -0.52 -2.12
C VAL A 96 16.56 0.97 -2.12
N GLU A 97 16.58 1.65 -0.97
CA GLU A 97 16.32 3.08 -0.87
C GLU A 97 17.34 3.92 -1.65
N GLU A 98 18.65 3.57 -1.59
CA GLU A 98 19.69 4.27 -2.35
C GLU A 98 19.55 4.01 -3.86
N SER A 99 19.19 2.78 -4.21
CA SER A 99 18.96 2.39 -5.61
C SER A 99 17.71 3.05 -6.17
N LEU A 100 16.63 3.10 -5.38
CA LEU A 100 15.40 3.79 -5.72
C LEU A 100 15.61 5.31 -5.87
N ALA A 101 16.47 5.93 -5.08
CA ALA A 101 16.78 7.35 -5.19
C ALA A 101 17.31 7.72 -6.60
N ARG A 102 17.94 6.77 -7.31
CA ARG A 102 18.39 6.92 -8.70
C ARG A 102 17.26 6.87 -9.71
N LEU A 103 16.10 6.33 -9.34
CA LEU A 103 14.92 6.21 -10.19
C LEU A 103 14.01 7.46 -10.20
N GLY A 104 14.39 8.54 -9.49
CA GLY A 104 13.65 9.80 -9.49
C GLY A 104 12.20 9.65 -9.01
N THR A 105 11.23 10.08 -9.82
CA THR A 105 9.80 10.03 -9.47
C THR A 105 9.27 8.61 -9.30
N VAL A 106 9.85 7.63 -9.99
CA VAL A 106 9.49 6.21 -9.91
C VAL A 106 9.82 5.62 -8.54
N ALA A 107 10.87 6.12 -7.86
CA ALA A 107 11.25 5.70 -6.52
C ALA A 107 10.08 5.74 -5.52
N ARG A 108 9.25 6.78 -5.57
CA ARG A 108 8.09 6.92 -4.67
C ARG A 108 6.99 5.91 -4.95
N MET A 109 6.77 5.61 -6.23
CA MET A 109 5.77 4.61 -6.65
C MET A 109 6.20 3.21 -6.21
N VAL A 110 7.47 2.88 -6.43
CA VAL A 110 8.05 1.58 -6.04
C VAL A 110 8.12 1.43 -4.52
N GLY A 111 8.63 2.43 -3.81
CA GLY A 111 8.75 2.41 -2.35
C GLY A 111 7.42 2.16 -1.64
N ALA A 112 6.33 2.76 -2.14
CA ALA A 112 4.98 2.53 -1.59
C ALA A 112 4.47 1.09 -1.75
N THR A 113 5.10 0.28 -2.59
CA THR A 113 4.70 -1.12 -2.86
C THR A 113 5.62 -2.16 -2.23
N MET A 114 6.66 -1.73 -1.51
CA MET A 114 7.66 -2.63 -0.92
C MET A 114 7.37 -3.01 0.53
N SER A 115 6.39 -2.39 1.17
CA SER A 115 5.98 -2.69 2.55
C SER A 115 4.47 -2.53 2.71
N ASN A 116 3.91 -3.08 3.78
CA ASN A 116 2.61 -2.65 4.26
C ASN A 116 2.69 -1.18 4.67
N THR A 117 1.56 -0.49 4.68
CA THR A 117 1.52 0.92 5.12
C THR A 117 0.28 1.17 5.97
N ALA A 118 0.40 2.00 6.99
CA ALA A 118 -0.68 2.42 7.84
C ALA A 118 -0.54 3.92 8.15
N ASN A 119 -1.41 4.72 7.57
CA ASN A 119 -1.35 6.18 7.69
C ASN A 119 -2.55 6.69 8.49
N PRO A 120 -2.37 7.28 9.69
CA PRO A 120 -3.41 8.03 10.35
C PRO A 120 -3.80 9.25 9.51
N THR A 121 -5.08 9.36 9.18
CA THR A 121 -5.57 10.39 8.25
C THR A 121 -6.56 11.35 8.90
N MET A 122 -7.20 10.93 10.00
CA MET A 122 -8.20 11.71 10.71
C MET A 122 -8.03 11.58 12.22
N LEU A 123 -8.27 12.68 12.94
CA LEU A 123 -8.33 12.70 14.42
C LEU A 123 -9.55 13.50 14.85
N LYS A 124 -10.35 12.95 15.75
CA LYS A 124 -11.53 13.60 16.31
C LYS A 124 -11.67 13.29 17.80
N ALA A 125 -11.67 14.33 18.65
CA ALA A 125 -11.89 14.19 20.07
C ALA A 125 -12.34 15.51 20.68
N GLY A 126 -13.27 15.42 21.66
CA GLY A 126 -13.72 16.56 22.44
C GLY A 126 -14.49 17.63 21.64
N TYR A 127 -15.06 18.56 22.36
CA TYR A 127 -15.82 19.68 21.80
C TYR A 127 -15.56 21.02 22.54
N LYS A 128 -14.88 20.95 23.70
CA LYS A 128 -14.60 22.13 24.55
C LYS A 128 -13.29 21.94 25.32
N VAL A 129 -12.46 22.97 25.38
CA VAL A 129 -11.11 22.91 25.97
C VAL A 129 -11.09 22.43 27.44
N ASN A 130 -12.07 22.81 28.24
CA ASN A 130 -12.15 22.44 29.66
C ASN A 130 -12.93 21.15 29.94
N VAL A 131 -13.20 20.34 28.93
CA VAL A 131 -13.93 19.05 29.06
C VAL A 131 -13.08 17.93 28.49
N ILE A 132 -12.78 16.94 29.32
CA ILE A 132 -12.15 15.69 28.90
C ILE A 132 -13.22 14.81 28.27
N PRO A 133 -13.11 14.42 27.00
CA PRO A 133 -14.10 13.59 26.34
C PRO A 133 -14.03 12.13 26.81
N GLY A 134 -15.17 11.44 26.81
CA GLY A 134 -15.24 10.01 27.10
C GLY A 134 -14.80 9.11 25.94
N GLN A 135 -14.60 9.69 24.75
CA GLN A 135 -14.16 8.92 23.58
C GLN A 135 -13.32 9.79 22.65
N ALA A 136 -12.35 9.17 21.99
CA ALA A 136 -11.56 9.75 20.90
C ALA A 136 -11.49 8.74 19.74
N VAL A 137 -11.50 9.24 18.51
CA VAL A 137 -11.50 8.41 17.28
C VAL A 137 -10.45 8.94 16.30
N ALA A 138 -9.71 8.01 15.66
CA ALA A 138 -8.83 8.29 14.54
C ALA A 138 -9.21 7.44 13.34
N GLY A 139 -9.09 8.01 12.13
CA GLY A 139 -9.17 7.26 10.89
C GLY A 139 -7.77 6.82 10.46
N LEU A 140 -7.66 5.58 10.00
CA LEU A 140 -6.43 4.98 9.48
C LEU A 140 -6.66 4.44 8.07
N ASP A 141 -5.81 4.82 7.12
CA ASP A 141 -5.71 4.17 5.80
C ASP A 141 -4.60 3.13 5.86
N GLY A 142 -5.00 1.85 5.90
CA GLY A 142 -4.13 0.69 5.86
C GLY A 142 -4.06 0.10 4.46
N ARG A 143 -2.84 -0.30 4.06
CA ARG A 143 -2.59 -1.00 2.79
C ARG A 143 -1.65 -2.16 3.04
N PHE A 144 -2.01 -3.35 2.56
CA PHE A 144 -1.21 -4.55 2.74
C PHE A 144 -0.89 -5.22 1.40
N ILE A 145 0.34 -5.74 1.30
CA ILE A 145 0.82 -6.48 0.13
C ILE A 145 0.08 -7.83 0.05
N PRO A 146 -0.20 -8.39 -1.14
CA PRO A 146 -0.74 -9.75 -1.26
C PRO A 146 0.07 -10.75 -0.42
N GLY A 147 -0.62 -11.57 0.36
CA GLY A 147 -0.03 -12.54 1.30
C GLY A 147 0.36 -11.99 2.68
N TYR A 148 0.33 -10.66 2.91
CA TYR A 148 0.76 -10.04 4.18
C TYR A 148 -0.36 -9.34 4.95
N GLU A 149 -1.61 -9.73 4.72
CA GLU A 149 -2.77 -9.17 5.40
C GLU A 149 -2.79 -9.51 6.90
N GLU A 150 -2.52 -10.77 7.26
CA GLU A 150 -2.49 -11.21 8.66
C GLU A 150 -1.41 -10.44 9.44
N GLU A 151 -0.19 -10.37 8.89
CA GLU A 151 0.90 -9.57 9.47
C GLU A 151 0.47 -8.11 9.68
N PHE A 152 -0.26 -7.51 8.73
CA PHE A 152 -0.76 -6.15 8.86
C PHE A 152 -1.68 -5.98 10.06
N PHE A 153 -2.70 -6.83 10.20
CA PHE A 153 -3.68 -6.72 11.30
C PHE A 153 -3.09 -7.06 12.66
N ASP A 154 -2.18 -8.02 12.73
CA ASP A 154 -1.47 -8.37 13.96
C ASP A 154 -0.59 -7.21 14.44
N THR A 155 0.16 -6.61 13.53
CA THR A 155 0.99 -5.43 13.82
C THR A 155 0.14 -4.25 14.28
N ILE A 156 -0.98 -3.96 13.61
CA ILE A 156 -1.90 -2.90 14.05
C ILE A 156 -2.41 -3.19 15.45
N THR A 157 -2.81 -4.41 15.74
CA THR A 157 -3.33 -4.81 17.07
C THR A 157 -2.27 -4.59 18.15
N GLU A 158 -1.02 -4.97 17.91
CA GLU A 158 0.09 -4.75 18.82
C GLU A 158 0.34 -3.26 19.07
N LEU A 159 0.38 -2.46 18.00
CA LEU A 159 0.63 -1.01 18.08
C LEU A 159 -0.48 -0.25 18.79
N LEU A 160 -1.71 -0.72 18.74
CA LEU A 160 -2.84 -0.12 19.46
C LEU A 160 -2.70 -0.29 20.98
N GLY A 161 -2.23 -1.45 21.43
CA GLY A 161 -2.17 -1.81 22.85
C GLY A 161 -3.57 -1.94 23.48
N ASP A 162 -3.64 -2.06 24.81
CA ASP A 162 -4.85 -2.46 25.53
C ASP A 162 -5.95 -1.39 25.61
N LYS A 163 -5.62 -0.12 25.32
CA LYS A 163 -6.52 1.02 25.52
C LYS A 163 -7.23 1.48 24.25
N VAL A 164 -6.85 0.95 23.11
CA VAL A 164 -7.41 1.35 21.81
C VAL A 164 -7.83 0.11 21.05
N ARG A 165 -9.05 0.10 20.58
CA ARG A 165 -9.57 -0.93 19.66
C ARG A 165 -9.71 -0.36 18.26
N TYR A 166 -9.87 -1.21 17.25
CA TYR A 166 -10.26 -0.77 15.92
C TYR A 166 -11.59 -1.40 15.46
N GLU A 167 -12.24 -0.68 14.57
CA GLU A 167 -13.39 -1.16 13.81
C GLU A 167 -13.07 -1.00 12.32
N ILE A 168 -13.38 -2.02 11.53
CA ILE A 168 -13.18 -1.98 10.08
C ILE A 168 -14.29 -1.13 9.46
N ALA A 169 -13.93 0.03 8.90
CA ALA A 169 -14.85 0.90 8.16
C ALA A 169 -15.00 0.45 6.71
N ASN A 170 -13.90 -0.02 6.09
CA ASN A 170 -13.89 -0.60 4.74
C ASN A 170 -12.71 -1.57 4.60
N ARG A 171 -12.90 -2.66 3.85
CA ARG A 171 -11.85 -3.64 3.57
C ARG A 171 -12.02 -4.21 2.17
N HIS A 172 -10.93 -4.23 1.43
CA HIS A 172 -10.85 -4.89 0.14
C HIS A 172 -9.63 -5.82 0.10
N ILE A 173 -9.81 -6.96 -0.54
CA ILE A 173 -8.74 -7.95 -0.72
C ILE A 173 -7.55 -7.35 -1.47
N ALA A 174 -6.36 -7.89 -1.23
CA ALA A 174 -5.26 -7.77 -2.16
C ALA A 174 -5.53 -8.67 -3.38
N VAL A 175 -5.02 -8.26 -4.55
CA VAL A 175 -5.19 -9.01 -5.80
C VAL A 175 -3.83 -9.31 -6.38
N GLU A 176 -3.67 -10.50 -6.94
CA GLU A 176 -2.52 -10.88 -7.73
C GLU A 176 -2.94 -11.80 -8.89
N THR A 177 -2.24 -11.68 -10.00
CA THR A 177 -2.38 -12.56 -11.15
C THR A 177 -1.02 -12.85 -11.76
N GLU A 178 -0.85 -14.04 -12.32
CA GLU A 178 0.41 -14.41 -12.97
C GLU A 178 0.61 -13.58 -14.25
N PHE A 179 1.81 -13.04 -14.45
CA PHE A 179 2.18 -12.32 -15.66
C PHE A 179 2.49 -13.29 -16.79
N SER A 180 1.43 -13.90 -17.34
CA SER A 180 1.53 -14.91 -18.39
C SER A 180 0.21 -15.04 -19.16
N GLY A 181 0.26 -15.66 -20.34
CA GLY A 181 -0.90 -16.04 -21.12
C GLY A 181 -1.19 -15.14 -22.31
N ALA A 182 -2.25 -15.51 -23.05
CA ALA A 182 -2.54 -14.93 -24.37
C ALA A 182 -2.76 -13.41 -24.36
N LEU A 183 -3.33 -12.86 -23.29
CA LEU A 183 -3.54 -11.41 -23.18
C LEU A 183 -2.21 -10.67 -22.95
N VAL A 184 -1.33 -11.22 -22.11
CA VAL A 184 0.01 -10.64 -21.88
C VAL A 184 0.82 -10.69 -23.17
N ASP A 185 0.81 -11.82 -23.89
CA ASP A 185 1.49 -11.96 -25.18
C ASP A 185 0.97 -10.96 -26.21
N ALA A 186 -0.36 -10.77 -26.27
CA ALA A 186 -0.97 -9.80 -27.17
C ALA A 186 -0.59 -8.35 -26.80
N MET A 187 -0.59 -7.97 -25.52
CA MET A 187 -0.14 -6.65 -25.06
C MET A 187 1.32 -6.41 -25.45
N GLN A 188 2.20 -7.37 -25.21
CA GLN A 188 3.61 -7.27 -25.60
C GLN A 188 3.78 -7.09 -27.12
N ALA A 189 3.04 -7.88 -27.91
CA ALA A 189 3.10 -7.78 -29.38
C ALA A 189 2.58 -6.44 -29.90
N CYS A 190 1.49 -5.92 -29.35
CA CYS A 190 0.97 -4.60 -29.69
C CYS A 190 1.96 -3.48 -29.35
N LEU A 191 2.59 -3.54 -28.19
CA LEU A 191 3.60 -2.57 -27.78
C LEU A 191 4.81 -2.58 -28.74
N GLN A 192 5.29 -3.77 -29.11
CA GLN A 192 6.43 -3.94 -30.02
C GLN A 192 6.11 -3.53 -31.47
N ALA A 193 4.84 -3.53 -31.86
CA ALA A 193 4.45 -3.02 -33.18
C ALA A 193 4.64 -1.50 -33.32
N GLU A 194 4.51 -0.76 -32.18
CA GLU A 194 4.68 0.69 -32.14
C GLU A 194 6.09 1.10 -31.69
N ASP A 195 6.69 0.34 -30.78
CA ASP A 195 8.04 0.54 -30.25
C ASP A 195 8.75 -0.83 -30.26
N ALA A 196 9.61 -1.03 -31.24
CA ALA A 196 10.29 -2.32 -31.47
C ALA A 196 11.13 -2.80 -30.27
N GLN A 197 11.53 -1.89 -29.37
CA GLN A 197 12.27 -2.20 -28.15
C GLN A 197 11.38 -2.26 -26.90
N ALA A 198 10.06 -2.08 -27.04
CA ALA A 198 9.12 -2.13 -25.93
C ALA A 198 9.24 -3.41 -25.13
N LYS A 199 9.33 -3.27 -23.81
CA LYS A 199 9.32 -4.37 -22.85
C LYS A 199 8.17 -4.16 -21.89
N ALA A 200 7.16 -5.05 -21.95
CA ALA A 200 6.10 -5.11 -20.94
C ALA A 200 6.68 -5.69 -19.65
N VAL A 201 6.40 -5.05 -18.51
CA VAL A 201 6.98 -5.40 -17.22
C VAL A 201 5.86 -5.45 -16.18
N PRO A 202 5.74 -6.53 -15.40
CA PRO A 202 4.74 -6.61 -14.36
C PRO A 202 5.05 -5.62 -13.23
N PHE A 203 4.00 -5.07 -12.62
CA PHE A 203 4.19 -4.27 -11.41
C PHE A 203 3.03 -4.47 -10.42
N LEU A 204 3.31 -4.16 -9.16
CA LEU A 204 2.34 -4.11 -8.08
C LEU A 204 1.91 -2.66 -7.86
N MET A 205 0.60 -2.41 -7.83
CA MET A 205 0.01 -1.11 -7.57
C MET A 205 -0.33 -0.93 -6.08
N SER A 206 -0.05 0.25 -5.54
CA SER A 206 -0.40 0.59 -4.14
C SER A 206 -1.88 0.96 -3.96
N GLY A 207 -2.57 1.30 -5.05
CA GLY A 207 -3.99 1.62 -5.07
C GLY A 207 -4.89 0.39 -5.20
N GLY A 208 -6.14 0.61 -5.58
CA GLY A 208 -7.11 -0.44 -5.87
C GLY A 208 -7.97 -0.06 -7.06
N THR A 209 -8.37 -1.07 -7.84
CA THR A 209 -9.21 -0.96 -9.04
C THR A 209 -10.41 -1.89 -8.94
N ASP A 210 -11.24 -1.90 -9.97
CA ASP A 210 -12.33 -2.86 -10.14
C ASP A 210 -11.85 -4.32 -10.23
N ALA A 211 -10.55 -4.55 -10.44
CA ALA A 211 -9.94 -5.88 -10.40
C ALA A 211 -10.23 -6.62 -9.09
N LYS A 212 -10.42 -5.90 -7.97
CA LYS A 212 -10.81 -6.49 -6.67
C LYS A 212 -12.17 -7.20 -6.74
N GLY A 213 -13.10 -6.64 -7.49
CA GLY A 213 -14.41 -7.28 -7.74
C GLY A 213 -14.31 -8.44 -8.75
N TRP A 214 -13.64 -8.21 -9.87
CA TRP A 214 -13.51 -9.20 -10.94
C TRP A 214 -12.71 -10.43 -10.52
N SER A 215 -11.66 -10.27 -9.73
CA SER A 215 -10.85 -11.40 -9.25
C SER A 215 -11.63 -12.38 -8.39
N THR A 216 -12.63 -11.91 -7.63
CA THR A 216 -13.52 -12.81 -6.85
C THR A 216 -14.39 -13.71 -7.72
N LEU A 217 -14.55 -13.37 -9.00
CA LEU A 217 -15.25 -14.16 -10.02
C LEU A 217 -14.29 -15.04 -10.83
N GLY A 218 -13.02 -15.13 -10.44
CA GLY A 218 -11.99 -15.91 -11.13
C GLY A 218 -11.49 -15.28 -12.43
N VAL A 219 -11.71 -13.97 -12.63
CA VAL A 219 -11.18 -13.22 -13.78
C VAL A 219 -9.76 -12.79 -13.46
N ARG A 220 -8.82 -13.11 -14.36
CA ARG A 220 -7.45 -12.59 -14.30
C ARG A 220 -7.46 -11.15 -14.79
N CYS A 221 -7.03 -10.20 -13.95
CA CYS A 221 -7.07 -8.79 -14.25
C CYS A 221 -5.66 -8.24 -14.44
N PHE A 222 -5.52 -7.42 -15.47
CA PHE A 222 -4.32 -6.67 -15.83
C PHE A 222 -4.67 -5.18 -15.97
N GLY A 223 -3.68 -4.28 -15.84
CA GLY A 223 -3.91 -2.85 -15.99
C GLY A 223 -2.72 -2.10 -16.59
#